data_286ac1dea73ee7ee19c91aa1ab6a838b
#
_entry.id   286ac1dea73ee7ee19c91aa1ab6a838b
#
_cell.length_a   1.000
_cell.length_b   1.000
_cell.length_c   1.000
_cell.angle_alpha   90.00
_cell.angle_beta   90.00
_cell.angle_gamma   90.00
#
_symmetry.space_group_name_H-M   'P 1'
#
loop_
_entity.id
_entity.type
_entity.pdbx_description
1 polymer ?
#
loop_
_entity_poly.entity_id
_entity_poly.type
_entity_poly.pdbx_seq_one_letter_code
_entity_poly.pdbx_strand_id
1 'polypeptide(L)'
;RYFPPLSEAEKTRYWDLLSPRFERFYNFAIDAASNTKELVNDMLEYRLATKGLLLSSTKKVNEAILNSGNQKLIRDYTDWLDSKEQLTALYAYSKEDLQEQSINVDSLEKATNAMEKRLSESSKEFSQFFFTSKTKMTDLQKELKADEAVVEIIRLRQFDQVLTDQCRYAALIISKTGTEPVLQLLPNGNDMEGKHAKTYRLSMKNKSPDENSYTQFWAPLDASVKGKKKIWFSPDGVYNQVNLYTFKKPGADFLINQYDIILIGNPRDLVTSKSKTTMGAGKKATLLGFPDYGSGTVIVQLPGTKVEVDNINKLLKTSGFQVAELTQREATETNLKSARKASILHIATHGYFLKDVEKASWPIGVHADYAKDNVLLRSGLMLTGAGEANSAAQTLDSSNNGIMTSYEAMNLDLKGTDLVVLSACETGLGEVKAGEGVYGLQRAFLVAGAEAIIMSLWKVDDEATQLLMNNFYANWVKTNDRQKAFKQAQQQLMATEKFKAPLYWGAFVMMED
;
A
#
# COMPACT_ATOMS: atom_id res chain seq x y z
N ARG A 1 -5.37 -15.85 20.10
CA ARG A 1 -4.78 -17.20 20.28
C ARG A 1 -4.98 -18.10 19.06
N TYR A 2 -6.09 -18.00 18.30
CA TYR A 2 -6.46 -18.91 17.20
C TYR A 2 -6.09 -18.39 15.80
N PHE A 3 -5.73 -17.12 15.67
CA PHE A 3 -5.48 -16.46 14.40
C PHE A 3 -4.15 -16.87 13.71
N PRO A 4 -3.04 -17.05 14.45
CA PRO A 4 -1.74 -17.33 13.84
C PRO A 4 -1.63 -18.57 12.96
N PRO A 5 -2.15 -19.74 13.36
CA PRO A 5 -1.94 -20.98 12.61
C PRO A 5 -2.84 -21.13 11.36
N LEU A 6 -3.51 -20.05 10.93
CA LEU A 6 -4.41 -20.07 9.79
C LEU A 6 -3.68 -19.64 8.51
N SER A 7 -4.12 -20.16 7.35
CA SER A 7 -3.74 -19.61 6.05
C SER A 7 -4.30 -18.20 5.88
N GLU A 8 -3.80 -17.41 4.93
CA GLU A 8 -4.30 -16.05 4.69
C GLU A 8 -5.80 -16.04 4.35
N ALA A 9 -6.26 -17.00 3.56
CA ALA A 9 -7.67 -17.16 3.25
C ALA A 9 -8.52 -17.47 4.49
N GLU A 10 -8.03 -18.36 5.39
CA GLU A 10 -8.70 -18.67 6.65
C GLU A 10 -8.69 -17.47 7.62
N LYS A 11 -7.58 -16.72 7.69
CA LYS A 11 -7.46 -15.49 8.49
C LYS A 11 -8.47 -14.44 8.02
N THR A 12 -8.61 -14.24 6.71
CA THR A 12 -9.58 -13.29 6.13
C THR A 12 -11.00 -13.68 6.54
N ARG A 13 -11.41 -14.94 6.34
CA ARG A 13 -12.75 -15.41 6.76
C ARG A 13 -13.00 -15.24 8.25
N TYR A 14 -12.00 -15.55 9.07
CA TYR A 14 -12.10 -15.39 10.51
C TYR A 14 -12.20 -13.90 10.92
N TRP A 15 -11.47 -13.03 10.23
CA TRP A 15 -11.57 -11.59 10.43
C TRP A 15 -12.94 -11.04 10.03
N ASP A 16 -13.51 -11.51 8.93
CA ASP A 16 -14.85 -11.12 8.49
C ASP A 16 -15.94 -11.49 9.52
N LEU A 17 -15.72 -12.55 10.31
CA LEU A 17 -16.59 -12.92 11.43
C LEU A 17 -16.36 -12.06 12.68
N LEU A 18 -15.14 -11.55 12.89
CA LEU A 18 -14.77 -10.80 14.09
C LEU A 18 -14.97 -9.29 13.93
N SER A 19 -14.65 -8.72 12.79
CA SER A 19 -14.67 -7.28 12.55
C SER A 19 -16.03 -6.64 12.86
N PRO A 20 -17.20 -7.27 12.61
CA PRO A 20 -18.48 -6.72 13.01
C PRO A 20 -18.64 -6.50 14.53
N ARG A 21 -17.93 -7.26 15.36
CA ARG A 21 -17.96 -7.09 16.83
C ARG A 21 -17.21 -5.83 17.25
N PHE A 22 -16.09 -5.54 16.60
CA PHE A 22 -15.34 -4.30 16.82
C PHE A 22 -16.12 -3.10 16.30
N GLU A 23 -16.78 -3.18 15.15
CA GLU A 23 -17.62 -2.09 14.65
C GLU A 23 -18.76 -1.76 15.60
N ARG A 24 -19.43 -2.76 16.20
CA ARG A 24 -20.46 -2.55 17.23
C ARG A 24 -19.88 -1.86 18.47
N PHE A 25 -18.74 -2.32 18.95
CA PHE A 25 -18.05 -1.70 20.07
C PHE A 25 -17.66 -0.25 19.76
N TYR A 26 -17.14 0.04 18.57
CA TYR A 26 -16.78 1.40 18.18
C TYR A 26 -18.01 2.33 18.10
N ASN A 27 -19.14 1.85 17.58
CA ASN A 27 -20.39 2.63 17.62
C ASN A 27 -20.78 2.95 19.06
N PHE A 28 -20.80 1.95 19.94
CA PHE A 28 -21.09 2.13 21.36
C PHE A 28 -20.13 3.12 22.04
N ALA A 29 -18.82 2.96 21.82
CA ALA A 29 -17.81 3.83 22.41
C ALA A 29 -17.96 5.28 21.93
N ILE A 30 -18.25 5.51 20.65
CA ILE A 30 -18.51 6.83 20.09
C ILE A 30 -19.74 7.46 20.75
N ASP A 31 -20.85 6.73 20.87
CA ASP A 31 -22.10 7.25 21.36
C ASP A 31 -22.08 7.49 22.90
N ALA A 32 -21.26 6.73 23.63
CA ALA A 32 -21.06 6.86 25.08
C ALA A 32 -19.87 7.76 25.49
N ALA A 33 -19.08 8.25 24.55
CA ALA A 33 -17.82 8.98 24.81
C ALA A 33 -17.97 10.22 25.70
N SER A 34 -19.13 10.91 25.63
CA SER A 34 -19.43 12.06 26.47
C SER A 34 -19.56 11.72 27.96
N ASN A 35 -19.93 10.50 28.29
CA ASN A 35 -20.20 10.03 29.65
C ASN A 35 -19.07 9.10 30.18
N THR A 36 -18.35 8.41 29.29
CA THR A 36 -17.36 7.38 29.66
C THR A 36 -16.16 7.50 28.76
N LYS A 37 -15.21 8.32 29.15
CA LYS A 37 -14.03 8.64 28.35
C LYS A 37 -13.06 7.45 28.23
N GLU A 38 -13.05 6.55 29.21
CA GLU A 38 -12.25 5.32 29.19
C GLU A 38 -12.52 4.46 27.96
N LEU A 39 -13.74 4.49 27.42
CA LEU A 39 -14.11 3.77 26.20
C LEU A 39 -13.33 4.26 24.97
N VAL A 40 -12.91 5.54 24.95
CA VAL A 40 -12.10 6.08 23.86
C VAL A 40 -10.67 5.51 23.91
N ASN A 41 -10.12 5.29 25.10
CA ASN A 41 -8.85 4.59 25.27
C ASN A 41 -8.94 3.12 24.82
N ASP A 42 -10.01 2.43 25.24
CA ASP A 42 -10.24 1.04 24.79
C ASP A 42 -10.41 0.96 23.27
N MET A 43 -11.11 1.93 22.68
CA MET A 43 -11.28 2.05 21.22
C MET A 43 -9.92 2.18 20.53
N LEU A 44 -9.01 3.03 21.06
CA LEU A 44 -7.65 3.16 20.55
C LEU A 44 -6.86 1.85 20.71
N GLU A 45 -6.86 1.22 21.89
CA GLU A 45 -6.13 -0.02 22.12
C GLU A 45 -6.59 -1.15 21.18
N TYR A 46 -7.89 -1.31 20.99
CA TYR A 46 -8.42 -2.29 20.04
C TYR A 46 -8.04 -1.91 18.60
N ARG A 47 -8.07 -0.63 18.25
CA ARG A 47 -7.68 -0.19 16.91
C ARG A 47 -6.22 -0.46 16.63
N LEU A 48 -5.32 -0.10 17.55
CA LEU A 48 -3.88 -0.40 17.43
C LEU A 48 -3.60 -1.90 17.31
N ALA A 49 -4.39 -2.74 17.98
CA ALA A 49 -4.23 -4.19 17.95
C ALA A 49 -4.77 -4.83 16.67
N THR A 50 -5.78 -4.24 16.04
CA THR A 50 -6.54 -4.89 14.96
C THR A 50 -6.32 -4.28 13.57
N LYS A 51 -5.88 -3.03 13.47
CA LYS A 51 -5.61 -2.40 12.16
C LYS A 51 -4.44 -3.08 11.46
N GLY A 52 -4.64 -3.43 10.18
CA GLY A 52 -3.65 -4.14 9.38
C GLY A 52 -3.25 -5.50 9.98
N LEU A 53 -4.17 -6.16 10.68
CA LEU A 53 -3.88 -7.41 11.38
C LEU A 53 -3.48 -8.52 10.42
N LEU A 54 -4.17 -8.64 9.29
CA LEU A 54 -3.87 -9.64 8.26
C LEU A 54 -2.49 -9.38 7.65
N LEU A 55 -2.19 -8.14 7.28
CA LEU A 55 -0.89 -7.74 6.73
C LEU A 55 0.24 -8.07 7.71
N SER A 56 0.14 -7.58 8.94
CA SER A 56 1.19 -7.78 9.94
C SER A 56 1.37 -9.24 10.33
N SER A 57 0.29 -10.03 10.30
CA SER A 57 0.34 -11.48 10.55
C SER A 57 1.15 -12.21 9.48
N THR A 58 0.85 -11.95 8.20
CA THR A 58 1.55 -12.59 7.07
C THR A 58 3.02 -12.21 7.06
N LYS A 59 3.34 -10.91 7.22
CA LYS A 59 4.71 -10.42 7.30
C LYS A 59 5.52 -11.12 8.41
N LYS A 60 4.96 -11.21 9.62
CA LYS A 60 5.62 -11.87 10.76
C LYS A 60 5.85 -13.37 10.55
N VAL A 61 4.91 -14.08 9.90
CA VAL A 61 5.11 -15.51 9.55
C VAL A 61 6.31 -15.65 8.61
N ASN A 62 6.35 -14.88 7.55
CA ASN A 62 7.43 -14.93 6.57
C ASN A 62 8.78 -14.62 7.23
N GLU A 63 8.84 -13.58 8.06
CA GLU A 63 10.05 -13.22 8.82
C GLU A 63 10.50 -14.33 9.79
N ALA A 64 9.57 -14.95 10.51
CA ALA A 64 9.88 -16.02 11.44
C ALA A 64 10.43 -17.25 10.73
N ILE A 65 9.86 -17.63 9.59
CA ILE A 65 10.33 -18.75 8.78
C ILE A 65 11.74 -18.50 8.26
N LEU A 66 11.95 -17.35 7.63
CA LEU A 66 13.24 -17.00 7.01
C LEU A 66 14.36 -16.81 8.05
N ASN A 67 14.03 -16.35 9.26
CA ASN A 67 14.98 -16.17 10.36
C ASN A 67 15.15 -17.41 11.25
N SER A 68 14.37 -18.48 11.04
CA SER A 68 14.36 -19.68 11.91
C SER A 68 15.69 -20.46 11.93
N GLY A 69 16.53 -20.30 10.90
CA GLY A 69 17.71 -21.16 10.69
C GLY A 69 17.37 -22.62 10.37
N ASN A 70 16.08 -22.98 10.34
CA ASN A 70 15.61 -24.33 10.04
C ASN A 70 15.55 -24.56 8.53
N GLN A 71 16.56 -25.26 8.00
CA GLN A 71 16.69 -25.52 6.56
C GLN A 71 15.50 -26.28 5.96
N LYS A 72 14.84 -27.15 6.76
CA LYS A 72 13.64 -27.85 6.30
C LYS A 72 12.47 -26.87 6.15
N LEU A 73 12.24 -26.03 7.15
CA LEU A 73 11.16 -25.05 7.14
C LEU A 73 11.35 -24.00 6.01
N ILE A 74 12.60 -23.61 5.75
CA ILE A 74 12.94 -22.70 4.65
C ILE A 74 12.69 -23.36 3.30
N ARG A 75 13.01 -24.67 3.13
CA ARG A 75 12.66 -25.41 1.90
C ARG A 75 11.16 -25.53 1.72
N ASP A 76 10.43 -25.96 2.76
CA ASP A 76 8.97 -26.07 2.72
C ASP A 76 8.31 -24.72 2.34
N TYR A 77 8.91 -23.59 2.76
CA TYR A 77 8.49 -22.24 2.38
C TYR A 77 8.79 -21.94 0.90
N THR A 78 9.94 -22.35 0.39
CA THR A 78 10.27 -22.20 -1.05
C THR A 78 9.31 -23.03 -1.90
N ASP A 79 9.06 -24.29 -1.53
CA ASP A 79 8.10 -25.16 -2.24
C ASP A 79 6.68 -24.55 -2.26
N TRP A 80 6.28 -23.88 -1.18
CA TRP A 80 5.03 -23.14 -1.15
C TRP A 80 5.02 -21.93 -2.09
N LEU A 81 6.11 -21.18 -2.16
CA LEU A 81 6.24 -20.07 -3.11
C LEU A 81 6.17 -20.56 -4.56
N ASP A 82 6.85 -21.67 -4.88
CA ASP A 82 6.81 -22.30 -6.21
C ASP A 82 5.37 -22.75 -6.56
N SER A 83 4.64 -23.31 -5.59
CA SER A 83 3.23 -23.66 -5.78
C SER A 83 2.34 -22.45 -6.05
N LYS A 84 2.59 -21.32 -5.39
CA LYS A 84 1.89 -20.04 -5.68
C LYS A 84 2.23 -19.51 -7.07
N GLU A 85 3.46 -19.65 -7.51
CA GLU A 85 3.89 -19.23 -8.85
C GLU A 85 3.20 -20.08 -9.94
N GLN A 86 3.10 -21.40 -9.75
CA GLN A 86 2.33 -22.27 -10.63
C GLN A 86 0.85 -21.84 -10.71
N LEU A 87 0.22 -21.54 -9.58
CA LEU A 87 -1.15 -21.03 -9.55
C LEU A 87 -1.31 -19.75 -10.37
N THR A 88 -0.36 -18.84 -10.27
CA THR A 88 -0.41 -17.57 -11.02
C THR A 88 -0.36 -17.81 -12.52
N ALA A 89 0.48 -18.72 -12.99
CA ALA A 89 0.53 -19.09 -14.41
C ALA A 89 -0.82 -19.65 -14.90
N LEU A 90 -1.50 -20.45 -14.07
CA LEU A 90 -2.79 -21.03 -14.39
C LEU A 90 -3.94 -20.01 -14.40
N TYR A 91 -3.84 -18.94 -13.60
CA TYR A 91 -4.85 -17.88 -13.57
C TYR A 91 -4.95 -17.05 -14.87
N ALA A 92 -4.03 -17.22 -15.79
CA ALA A 92 -4.11 -16.64 -17.13
C ALA A 92 -5.16 -17.31 -18.04
N TYR A 93 -5.58 -18.53 -17.73
CA TYR A 93 -6.47 -19.36 -18.54
C TYR A 93 -7.89 -19.40 -17.94
N SER A 94 -8.92 -19.69 -18.78
CA SER A 94 -10.27 -19.89 -18.29
C SER A 94 -10.38 -21.20 -17.48
N LYS A 95 -11.41 -21.32 -16.64
CA LYS A 95 -11.68 -22.57 -15.93
C LYS A 95 -12.01 -23.70 -16.90
N GLU A 96 -12.70 -23.39 -17.99
CA GLU A 96 -13.05 -24.33 -19.06
C GLU A 96 -11.80 -24.87 -19.76
N ASP A 97 -10.89 -24.00 -20.20
CA ASP A 97 -9.65 -24.42 -20.87
C ASP A 97 -8.79 -25.33 -20.01
N LEU A 98 -8.72 -25.04 -18.71
CA LEU A 98 -7.94 -25.87 -17.76
C LEU A 98 -8.61 -27.21 -17.47
N GLN A 99 -9.94 -27.25 -17.42
CA GLN A 99 -10.69 -28.51 -17.28
C GLN A 99 -10.50 -29.43 -18.49
N GLU A 100 -10.53 -28.88 -19.72
CA GLU A 100 -10.24 -29.63 -20.95
C GLU A 100 -8.84 -30.28 -20.92
N GLN A 101 -7.88 -29.60 -20.28
CA GLN A 101 -6.52 -30.13 -20.08
C GLN A 101 -6.37 -31.00 -18.83
N SER A 102 -7.48 -31.34 -18.16
CA SER A 102 -7.50 -32.12 -16.91
C SER A 102 -6.74 -31.44 -15.75
N ILE A 103 -6.61 -30.13 -15.76
CA ILE A 103 -5.97 -29.36 -14.69
C ILE A 103 -7.03 -28.86 -13.70
N ASN A 104 -6.91 -29.26 -12.44
CA ASN A 104 -7.83 -28.86 -11.37
C ASN A 104 -7.20 -27.77 -10.48
N VAL A 105 -7.47 -26.50 -10.80
CA VAL A 105 -6.94 -25.35 -10.07
C VAL A 105 -7.44 -25.32 -8.63
N ASP A 106 -8.71 -25.65 -8.37
CA ASP A 106 -9.27 -25.66 -7.01
C ASP A 106 -8.53 -26.65 -6.10
N SER A 107 -8.07 -27.78 -6.66
CA SER A 107 -7.27 -28.76 -5.93
C SER A 107 -5.88 -28.22 -5.59
N LEU A 108 -5.25 -27.53 -6.55
CA LEU A 108 -3.93 -26.90 -6.34
C LEU A 108 -4.02 -25.75 -5.32
N GLU A 109 -5.06 -24.92 -5.39
CA GLU A 109 -5.31 -23.88 -4.39
C GLU A 109 -5.48 -24.45 -2.98
N LYS A 110 -6.27 -25.52 -2.83
CA LYS A 110 -6.44 -26.21 -1.55
C LYS A 110 -5.12 -26.77 -1.03
N ALA A 111 -4.30 -27.36 -1.90
CA ALA A 111 -2.99 -27.87 -1.54
C ALA A 111 -2.04 -26.75 -1.09
N THR A 112 -1.98 -25.64 -1.83
CA THR A 112 -1.16 -24.47 -1.53
C THR A 112 -1.57 -23.82 -0.20
N ASN A 113 -2.87 -23.68 0.05
CA ASN A 113 -3.41 -23.19 1.33
C ASN A 113 -3.08 -24.14 2.51
N ALA A 114 -3.08 -25.45 2.27
CA ALA A 114 -2.68 -26.43 3.28
C ALA A 114 -1.18 -26.39 3.58
N MET A 115 -0.33 -26.08 2.58
CA MET A 115 1.11 -25.83 2.79
C MET A 115 1.31 -24.59 3.64
N GLU A 116 0.65 -23.47 3.32
CA GLU A 116 0.72 -22.22 4.08
C GLU A 116 0.32 -22.44 5.56
N LYS A 117 -0.75 -23.17 5.79
CA LYS A 117 -1.21 -23.51 7.14
C LYS A 117 -0.16 -24.30 7.92
N ARG A 118 0.43 -25.32 7.31
CA ARG A 118 1.51 -26.13 7.93
C ARG A 118 2.74 -25.29 8.25
N LEU A 119 3.13 -24.37 7.36
CA LEU A 119 4.21 -23.42 7.59
C LEU A 119 3.91 -22.52 8.80
N SER A 120 2.69 -22.01 8.88
CA SER A 120 2.24 -21.17 9.99
C SER A 120 2.23 -21.94 11.32
N GLU A 121 1.80 -23.19 11.32
CA GLU A 121 1.78 -24.08 12.50
C GLU A 121 3.18 -24.48 12.95
N SER A 122 4.11 -24.67 12.02
CA SER A 122 5.47 -25.14 12.29
C SER A 122 6.40 -24.05 12.83
N SER A 123 6.03 -22.80 12.72
CA SER A 123 6.79 -21.68 13.23
C SER A 123 6.54 -21.49 14.73
N LYS A 124 7.34 -22.18 15.58
CA LYS A 124 7.23 -22.11 17.05
C LYS A 124 7.38 -20.70 17.63
N GLU A 125 8.15 -19.83 16.99
CA GLU A 125 8.34 -18.45 17.39
C GLU A 125 7.06 -17.63 17.23
N PHE A 126 6.17 -18.09 16.37
CA PHE A 126 4.93 -17.45 16.05
C PHE A 126 3.99 -17.29 17.25
N SER A 127 3.93 -18.30 18.12
CA SER A 127 3.10 -18.25 19.34
C SER A 127 3.58 -17.20 20.35
N GLN A 128 4.87 -16.90 20.39
CA GLN A 128 5.45 -15.91 21.32
C GLN A 128 5.26 -14.46 20.82
N PHE A 129 5.33 -14.23 19.51
CA PHE A 129 5.17 -12.88 18.92
C PHE A 129 3.76 -12.31 19.05
N PHE A 130 2.72 -13.15 19.14
CA PHE A 130 1.34 -12.70 19.34
C PHE A 130 1.01 -12.30 20.78
N PHE A 131 1.89 -12.62 21.74
CA PHE A 131 1.74 -12.21 23.13
C PHE A 131 2.48 -10.92 23.48
N THR A 132 3.02 -10.18 22.48
CA THR A 132 3.61 -8.85 22.75
C THR A 132 2.56 -7.96 23.40
N SER A 133 2.99 -7.22 24.40
CA SER A 133 2.16 -6.27 25.16
C SER A 133 1.36 -5.39 24.21
N LYS A 134 0.08 -5.20 24.52
CA LYS A 134 -0.77 -4.28 23.75
C LYS A 134 -0.13 -2.89 23.77
N THR A 135 0.11 -2.32 22.61
CA THR A 135 0.57 -0.93 22.49
C THR A 135 -0.51 -0.02 23.09
N LYS A 136 -0.12 0.85 24.00
CA LYS A 136 -1.01 1.80 24.66
C LYS A 136 -0.76 3.23 24.15
N MET A 137 -1.70 4.11 24.41
CA MET A 137 -1.53 5.54 24.14
C MET A 137 -0.21 6.09 24.71
N THR A 138 0.13 5.70 25.95
CA THR A 138 1.36 6.14 26.62
C THR A 138 2.64 5.71 25.89
N ASP A 139 2.61 4.61 25.16
CA ASP A 139 3.76 4.16 24.38
C ASP A 139 3.92 5.03 23.12
N LEU A 140 2.83 5.36 22.44
CA LEU A 140 2.84 6.34 21.34
C LEU A 140 3.35 7.71 21.82
N GLN A 141 2.88 8.17 22.99
CA GLN A 141 3.29 9.45 23.56
C GLN A 141 4.79 9.55 23.84
N LYS A 142 5.45 8.44 24.19
CA LYS A 142 6.91 8.41 24.39
C LYS A 142 7.66 8.77 23.11
N GLU A 143 7.18 8.29 21.97
CA GLU A 143 7.79 8.51 20.64
C GLU A 143 7.52 9.90 20.07
N LEU A 144 6.43 10.56 20.47
CA LEU A 144 6.04 11.88 19.95
C LEU A 144 6.87 13.02 20.54
N LYS A 145 7.15 14.04 19.73
CA LYS A 145 7.61 15.36 20.16
C LYS A 145 6.43 16.27 20.52
N ALA A 146 6.71 17.40 21.15
CA ALA A 146 5.67 18.34 21.58
C ALA A 146 4.85 18.93 20.40
N ASP A 147 5.51 19.13 19.27
CA ASP A 147 4.93 19.64 18.02
C ASP A 147 4.47 18.54 17.05
N GLU A 148 4.33 17.31 17.53
CA GLU A 148 3.84 16.17 16.76
C GLU A 148 2.49 15.68 17.28
N ALA A 149 1.70 15.05 16.41
CA ALA A 149 0.48 14.34 16.76
C ALA A 149 0.31 13.09 15.90
N VAL A 150 -0.43 12.11 16.43
CA VAL A 150 -0.95 10.98 15.66
C VAL A 150 -2.42 11.24 15.38
N VAL A 151 -2.85 10.96 14.16
CA VAL A 151 -4.26 10.94 13.74
C VAL A 151 -4.56 9.54 13.20
N GLU A 152 -5.37 8.79 13.91
CA GLU A 152 -5.87 7.49 13.49
C GLU A 152 -7.30 7.64 12.97
N ILE A 153 -7.52 7.38 11.69
CA ILE A 153 -8.86 7.37 11.10
C ILE A 153 -9.50 5.99 11.26
N ILE A 154 -10.76 5.99 11.61
CA ILE A 154 -11.59 4.79 11.74
C ILE A 154 -12.80 4.93 10.83
N ARG A 155 -12.93 4.02 9.87
CA ARG A 155 -14.15 3.79 9.11
C ARG A 155 -14.92 2.64 9.73
N LEU A 156 -16.21 2.82 9.96
CA LEU A 156 -17.08 1.78 10.50
C LEU A 156 -18.48 1.90 9.89
N ARG A 157 -19.20 0.78 9.82
CA ARG A 157 -20.61 0.78 9.50
C ARG A 157 -21.42 1.27 10.70
N GLN A 158 -22.46 2.06 10.46
CA GLN A 158 -23.36 2.49 11.51
C GLN A 158 -24.12 1.30 12.07
N PHE A 159 -24.22 1.24 13.39
CA PHE A 159 -25.04 0.25 14.09
C PHE A 159 -26.38 0.88 14.49
N ASP A 160 -27.48 0.29 14.02
CA ASP A 160 -28.85 0.56 14.45
C ASP A 160 -29.58 -0.78 14.56
N GLN A 161 -29.53 -1.39 15.74
CA GLN A 161 -29.92 -2.77 16.04
C GLN A 161 -29.15 -3.82 15.23
N VAL A 162 -28.81 -3.50 13.98
CA VAL A 162 -27.92 -4.24 13.09
C VAL A 162 -26.88 -3.31 12.50
N LEU A 163 -25.80 -3.86 11.94
CA LEU A 163 -24.87 -3.07 11.13
C LEU A 163 -25.53 -2.77 9.78
N THR A 164 -25.66 -1.49 9.46
CA THR A 164 -26.29 -0.97 8.24
C THR A 164 -25.23 -0.74 7.15
N ASP A 165 -25.67 -0.39 5.93
CA ASP A 165 -24.76 0.05 4.84
C ASP A 165 -24.33 1.53 4.99
N GLN A 166 -24.85 2.24 6.00
CA GLN A 166 -24.41 3.59 6.30
C GLN A 166 -23.04 3.56 6.98
N CYS A 167 -22.09 4.37 6.52
CA CYS A 167 -20.78 4.44 7.14
C CYS A 167 -20.60 5.71 7.98
N ARG A 168 -19.84 5.56 9.05
CA ARG A 168 -19.38 6.64 9.93
C ARG A 168 -17.87 6.72 9.86
N TYR A 169 -17.36 7.92 10.07
CA TYR A 169 -15.93 8.16 10.24
C TYR A 169 -15.67 8.85 11.57
N ALA A 170 -14.62 8.40 12.24
CA ALA A 170 -14.08 9.02 13.45
C ALA A 170 -12.57 9.14 13.34
N ALA A 171 -11.99 10.13 14.01
CA ALA A 171 -10.56 10.25 14.19
C ALA A 171 -10.24 10.18 15.69
N LEU A 172 -9.19 9.42 16.03
CA LEU A 172 -8.55 9.44 17.33
C LEU A 172 -7.25 10.23 17.21
N ILE A 173 -7.16 11.36 17.94
CA ILE A 173 -6.00 12.23 17.87
C ILE A 173 -5.21 12.11 19.18
N ILE A 174 -3.93 11.76 19.07
CA ILE A 174 -3.01 11.57 20.18
C ILE A 174 -1.92 12.64 20.10
N SER A 175 -1.72 13.38 21.20
CA SER A 175 -0.64 14.35 21.33
C SER A 175 0.33 13.92 22.44
N LYS A 176 1.55 14.49 22.46
CA LYS A 176 2.60 14.23 23.47
C LYS A 176 2.07 14.34 24.89
N THR A 177 1.21 15.33 25.13
CA THR A 177 0.60 15.59 26.42
C THR A 177 -0.92 15.45 26.28
N GLY A 178 -1.50 14.67 27.15
CA GLY A 178 -2.94 14.38 27.15
C GLY A 178 -3.18 13.11 27.97
N THR A 179 -4.30 13.02 28.65
CA THR A 179 -4.68 11.84 29.44
C THR A 179 -5.44 10.82 28.63
N GLU A 180 -6.01 11.25 27.50
CA GLU A 180 -6.90 10.47 26.65
C GLU A 180 -6.74 10.89 25.18
N PRO A 181 -7.05 10.01 24.22
CA PRO A 181 -7.18 10.39 22.82
C PRO A 181 -8.35 11.37 22.65
N VAL A 182 -8.18 12.37 21.80
CA VAL A 182 -9.32 13.22 21.38
C VAL A 182 -10.12 12.48 20.32
N LEU A 183 -11.37 12.16 20.62
CA LEU A 183 -12.30 11.59 19.63
C LEU A 183 -12.96 12.73 18.84
N GLN A 184 -12.77 12.73 17.54
CA GLN A 184 -13.41 13.66 16.62
C GLN A 184 -14.29 12.89 15.62
N LEU A 185 -15.58 13.16 15.63
CA LEU A 185 -16.48 12.65 14.59
C LEU A 185 -16.31 13.44 13.31
N LEU A 186 -16.27 12.74 12.19
CA LEU A 186 -16.22 13.33 10.86
C LEU A 186 -17.65 13.36 10.28
N PRO A 187 -17.96 14.37 9.47
CA PRO A 187 -19.31 14.48 8.94
C PRO A 187 -19.62 13.32 7.99
N ASN A 188 -20.89 13.05 7.82
CA ASN A 188 -21.53 12.11 6.89
C ASN A 188 -20.58 11.21 6.02
N GLY A 189 -20.29 10.01 6.53
CA GLY A 189 -19.32 9.10 5.88
C GLY A 189 -19.74 8.67 4.47
N ASN A 190 -21.04 8.49 4.22
CA ASN A 190 -21.52 8.13 2.88
C ASN A 190 -21.28 9.23 1.86
N ASP A 191 -21.47 10.50 2.25
CA ASP A 191 -21.15 11.64 1.37
C ASP A 191 -19.65 11.76 1.17
N MET A 192 -18.83 11.47 2.19
CA MET A 192 -17.37 11.45 2.07
C MET A 192 -16.92 10.41 1.02
N GLU A 193 -17.43 9.18 1.07
CA GLU A 193 -17.09 8.11 0.11
C GLU A 193 -17.68 8.32 -1.27
N GLY A 194 -18.89 8.87 -1.35
CA GLY A 194 -19.62 9.09 -2.58
C GLY A 194 -19.34 10.45 -3.22
N LYS A 195 -20.10 11.45 -2.78
CA LYS A 195 -20.14 12.80 -3.35
C LYS A 195 -18.79 13.51 -3.27
N HIS A 196 -18.21 13.57 -2.07
CA HIS A 196 -17.01 14.39 -1.83
C HIS A 196 -15.76 13.77 -2.46
N ALA A 197 -15.58 12.45 -2.37
CA ALA A 197 -14.51 11.76 -3.07
C ALA A 197 -14.60 11.86 -4.59
N LYS A 198 -15.82 11.82 -5.14
CA LYS A 198 -16.05 12.02 -6.57
C LYS A 198 -15.70 13.45 -6.99
N THR A 199 -16.13 14.45 -6.22
CA THR A 199 -15.82 15.87 -6.48
C THR A 199 -14.32 16.08 -6.45
N TYR A 200 -13.62 15.56 -5.42
CA TYR A 200 -12.16 15.62 -5.33
C TYR A 200 -11.48 15.07 -6.59
N ARG A 201 -11.82 13.84 -6.99
CA ARG A 201 -11.23 13.22 -8.20
C ARG A 201 -11.51 14.02 -9.47
N LEU A 202 -12.71 14.61 -9.60
CA LEU A 202 -13.06 15.46 -10.74
C LEU A 202 -12.26 16.77 -10.73
N SER A 203 -12.08 17.41 -9.56
CA SER A 203 -11.27 18.61 -9.43
C SER A 203 -9.81 18.36 -9.82
N MET A 204 -9.24 17.23 -9.37
CA MET A 204 -7.90 16.82 -9.80
C MET A 204 -7.83 16.63 -11.31
N LYS A 205 -8.70 15.79 -11.88
CA LYS A 205 -8.73 15.48 -13.32
C LYS A 205 -8.89 16.74 -14.19
N ASN A 206 -9.75 17.65 -13.79
CA ASN A 206 -10.09 18.86 -14.54
C ASN A 206 -9.16 20.03 -14.23
N LYS A 207 -8.17 19.86 -13.33
CA LYS A 207 -7.28 20.93 -12.85
C LYS A 207 -8.06 22.13 -12.30
N SER A 208 -9.24 21.88 -11.75
CA SER A 208 -10.12 22.91 -11.19
C SER A 208 -9.84 23.11 -9.70
N PRO A 209 -10.12 24.32 -9.14
CA PRO A 209 -10.01 24.53 -7.72
C PRO A 209 -10.85 23.53 -6.92
N ASP A 210 -10.27 22.99 -5.86
CA ASP A 210 -10.97 22.14 -4.91
C ASP A 210 -11.26 22.94 -3.64
N GLU A 211 -12.49 23.42 -3.54
CA GLU A 211 -12.93 24.26 -2.42
C GLU A 211 -13.54 23.45 -1.27
N ASN A 212 -13.85 22.17 -1.50
CA ASN A 212 -14.63 21.35 -0.59
C ASN A 212 -13.80 20.37 0.24
N SER A 213 -12.74 19.79 -0.32
CA SER A 213 -12.06 18.67 0.33
C SER A 213 -11.42 19.04 1.65
N TYR A 214 -10.86 20.24 1.78
CA TYR A 214 -10.41 20.72 3.10
C TYR A 214 -11.54 20.71 4.13
N THR A 215 -12.69 21.26 3.79
CA THR A 215 -13.84 21.38 4.71
C THR A 215 -14.39 20.01 5.11
N GLN A 216 -14.44 19.05 4.18
CA GLN A 216 -15.05 17.75 4.41
C GLN A 216 -14.10 16.76 5.10
N PHE A 217 -12.82 16.78 4.73
CA PHE A 217 -11.86 15.74 5.18
C PHE A 217 -10.89 16.24 6.25
N TRP A 218 -10.59 17.55 6.32
CA TRP A 218 -9.55 18.06 7.21
C TRP A 218 -10.06 19.05 8.27
N ALA A 219 -10.96 19.97 7.94
CA ALA A 219 -11.42 21.01 8.86
C ALA A 219 -11.91 20.47 10.22
N PRO A 220 -12.58 19.30 10.30
CA PRO A 220 -12.97 18.71 11.60
C PRO A 220 -11.76 18.39 12.50
N LEU A 221 -10.58 18.16 11.92
CA LEU A 221 -9.36 17.81 12.65
C LEU A 221 -8.56 19.06 13.08
N ASP A 222 -8.77 20.18 12.40
CA ASP A 222 -7.91 21.38 12.47
C ASP A 222 -7.70 21.88 13.91
N ALA A 223 -8.75 21.93 14.70
CA ALA A 223 -8.67 22.39 16.09
C ALA A 223 -7.79 21.47 16.96
N SER A 224 -7.88 20.15 16.76
CA SER A 224 -7.17 19.15 17.54
C SER A 224 -5.68 19.02 17.15
N VAL A 225 -5.32 19.44 15.93
CA VAL A 225 -3.92 19.43 15.45
C VAL A 225 -3.31 20.84 15.43
N LYS A 226 -4.01 21.84 15.96
CA LYS A 226 -3.52 23.23 16.00
C LYS A 226 -2.18 23.32 16.72
N GLY A 227 -1.21 24.01 16.09
CA GLY A 227 0.14 24.20 16.62
C GLY A 227 1.08 23.01 16.43
N LYS A 228 0.62 21.95 15.80
CA LYS A 228 1.47 20.83 15.41
C LYS A 228 2.18 21.14 14.10
N LYS A 229 3.41 20.64 13.96
CA LYS A 229 4.18 20.72 12.72
C LYS A 229 4.18 19.40 11.96
N LYS A 230 4.28 18.29 12.71
CA LYS A 230 4.30 16.94 12.12
C LYS A 230 3.08 16.15 12.57
N ILE A 231 2.47 15.47 11.61
CA ILE A 231 1.29 14.63 11.83
C ILE A 231 1.55 13.25 11.24
N TRP A 232 1.56 12.27 12.13
CA TRP A 232 1.57 10.85 11.78
C TRP A 232 0.13 10.45 11.50
N PHE A 233 -0.20 10.27 10.22
CA PHE A 233 -1.57 10.07 9.77
C PHE A 233 -1.77 8.63 9.32
N SER A 234 -2.68 7.95 9.99
CA SER A 234 -3.03 6.56 9.70
C SER A 234 -4.41 6.53 9.02
N PRO A 235 -4.47 6.41 7.68
CA PRO A 235 -5.69 6.50 6.90
C PRO A 235 -6.57 5.25 7.04
N ASP A 236 -7.88 5.42 6.87
CA ASP A 236 -8.84 4.32 6.66
C ASP A 236 -9.92 4.76 5.68
N GLY A 237 -10.56 3.81 5.02
CA GLY A 237 -11.63 4.09 4.06
C GLY A 237 -11.18 5.03 2.95
N VAL A 238 -11.98 6.06 2.70
CA VAL A 238 -11.76 7.04 1.63
C VAL A 238 -10.45 7.83 1.76
N TYR A 239 -9.87 7.92 2.95
CA TYR A 239 -8.59 8.60 3.15
C TYR A 239 -7.41 7.91 2.46
N ASN A 240 -7.55 6.64 2.08
CA ASN A 240 -6.58 5.96 1.23
C ASN A 240 -6.64 6.38 -0.25
N GLN A 241 -7.65 7.17 -0.65
CA GLN A 241 -7.90 7.56 -2.04
C GLN A 241 -7.72 9.07 -2.29
N VAL A 242 -7.28 9.80 -1.28
CA VAL A 242 -7.07 11.24 -1.36
C VAL A 242 -5.67 11.60 -0.84
N ASN A 243 -5.07 12.62 -1.45
CA ASN A 243 -3.81 13.16 -0.95
C ASN A 243 -4.09 14.42 -0.12
N LEU A 244 -3.87 14.34 1.19
CA LEU A 244 -4.13 15.42 2.13
C LEU A 244 -3.33 16.69 1.79
N TYR A 245 -2.14 16.55 1.21
CA TYR A 245 -1.31 17.70 0.82
C TYR A 245 -1.98 18.60 -0.21
N THR A 246 -2.90 18.06 -1.03
CA THR A 246 -3.62 18.81 -2.05
C THR A 246 -4.81 19.60 -1.51
N PHE A 247 -5.15 19.47 -0.23
CA PHE A 247 -6.24 20.23 0.37
C PHE A 247 -5.80 21.66 0.67
N LYS A 248 -6.64 22.61 0.28
CA LYS A 248 -6.39 24.02 0.47
C LYS A 248 -7.42 24.62 1.42
N LYS A 249 -6.94 25.17 2.52
CA LYS A 249 -7.80 25.92 3.46
C LYS A 249 -8.30 27.19 2.79
N PRO A 250 -9.61 27.54 2.86
CA PRO A 250 -10.11 28.81 2.35
C PRO A 250 -9.32 30.01 2.93
N GLY A 251 -8.82 30.87 2.04
CA GLY A 251 -8.01 32.05 2.44
C GLY A 251 -6.58 31.74 2.90
N ALA A 252 -6.13 30.48 2.82
CA ALA A 252 -4.78 30.07 3.20
C ALA A 252 -4.12 29.22 2.09
N ASP A 253 -2.99 28.60 2.40
CA ASP A 253 -2.23 27.76 1.49
C ASP A 253 -2.62 26.28 1.58
N PHE A 254 -2.08 25.45 0.69
CA PHE A 254 -2.20 24.01 0.72
C PHE A 254 -1.61 23.40 2.01
N LEU A 255 -2.15 22.26 2.46
CA LEU A 255 -1.66 21.57 3.67
C LEU A 255 -0.18 21.16 3.55
N ILE A 256 0.32 20.90 2.35
CA ILE A 256 1.76 20.63 2.11
C ILE A 256 2.67 21.76 2.65
N ASN A 257 2.21 23.01 2.66
CA ASN A 257 2.97 24.14 3.18
C ASN A 257 2.72 24.41 4.66
N GLN A 258 1.76 23.72 5.28
CA GLN A 258 1.38 23.92 6.68
C GLN A 258 1.90 22.83 7.61
N TYR A 259 1.91 21.58 7.14
CA TYR A 259 2.24 20.41 7.94
C TYR A 259 3.23 19.47 7.25
N ASP A 260 3.96 18.70 8.04
CA ASP A 260 4.65 17.49 7.61
C ASP A 260 3.71 16.30 7.92
N ILE A 261 2.95 15.83 6.92
CA ILE A 261 2.02 14.71 7.06
C ILE A 261 2.74 13.44 6.59
N ILE A 262 2.90 12.48 7.51
CA ILE A 262 3.52 11.19 7.22
C ILE A 262 2.44 10.13 7.29
N LEU A 263 2.18 9.46 6.19
CA LEU A 263 1.23 8.34 6.16
C LEU A 263 1.88 7.09 6.74
N ILE A 264 1.17 6.45 7.67
CA ILE A 264 1.59 5.21 8.35
C ILE A 264 0.47 4.16 8.29
N GLY A 265 0.86 2.89 8.20
CA GLY A 265 -0.10 1.79 8.17
C GLY A 265 -0.90 1.67 9.47
N ASN A 266 -0.20 1.71 10.60
CA ASN A 266 -0.78 1.65 11.94
C ASN A 266 0.07 2.50 12.91
N PRO A 267 -0.52 3.31 13.79
CA PRO A 267 0.24 4.08 14.78
C PRO A 267 1.14 3.24 15.69
N ARG A 268 0.80 1.98 15.92
CA ARG A 268 1.63 1.00 16.65
C ARG A 268 3.05 0.91 16.08
N ASP A 269 3.22 1.13 14.77
CA ASP A 269 4.48 0.98 14.07
C ASP A 269 5.50 2.06 14.50
N LEU A 270 5.04 3.22 15.00
CA LEU A 270 5.91 4.21 15.65
C LEU A 270 6.66 3.65 16.87
N VAL A 271 6.07 2.68 17.57
CA VAL A 271 6.66 2.06 18.77
C VAL A 271 7.51 0.83 18.40
N THR A 272 7.08 0.09 17.37
CA THR A 272 7.67 -1.21 17.02
C THR A 272 8.71 -1.11 15.91
N SER A 273 8.54 -0.17 14.98
CA SER A 273 9.46 0.06 13.88
C SER A 273 10.39 1.21 14.19
N LYS A 274 11.68 0.97 14.17
CA LYS A 274 12.66 2.06 14.08
C LYS A 274 12.75 2.45 12.60
N SER A 275 11.74 3.14 12.08
CA SER A 275 11.71 3.61 10.69
C SER A 275 13.00 4.39 10.40
N LYS A 276 13.83 3.83 9.53
CA LYS A 276 15.05 4.48 9.07
C LYS A 276 14.68 5.32 7.85
N THR A 277 14.41 6.60 8.07
CA THR A 277 14.19 7.55 6.96
C THR A 277 15.47 7.85 6.17
N THR A 278 16.62 7.40 6.68
CA THR A 278 17.94 7.59 6.08
C THR A 278 18.19 6.60 4.95
N MET A 279 18.95 7.00 3.94
CA MET A 279 19.41 6.10 2.88
C MET A 279 20.16 4.91 3.47
N GLY A 280 19.75 3.70 3.08
CA GLY A 280 20.24 2.45 3.64
C GLY A 280 21.75 2.25 3.55
N ALA A 281 22.27 1.52 4.52
CA ALA A 281 23.69 1.21 4.61
C ALA A 281 24.21 0.35 3.44
N GLY A 282 23.31 -0.38 2.75
CA GLY A 282 23.68 -1.29 1.66
C GLY A 282 24.02 -0.62 0.34
N LYS A 283 23.62 0.64 0.14
CA LYS A 283 23.84 1.41 -1.11
C LYS A 283 23.66 0.62 -2.41
N LYS A 284 22.63 -0.21 -2.48
CA LYS A 284 22.23 -0.95 -3.67
C LYS A 284 20.88 -0.47 -4.16
N ALA A 285 20.77 -0.26 -5.47
CA ALA A 285 19.51 0.11 -6.10
C ALA A 285 19.24 -0.79 -7.30
N THR A 286 17.98 -1.20 -7.45
CA THR A 286 17.47 -1.80 -8.69
C THR A 286 16.48 -0.83 -9.30
N LEU A 287 16.75 -0.43 -10.54
CA LEU A 287 15.92 0.49 -11.30
C LEU A 287 15.39 -0.26 -12.51
N LEU A 288 14.06 -0.37 -12.61
CA LEU A 288 13.38 -0.98 -13.74
C LEU A 288 12.57 0.08 -14.47
N GLY A 289 12.71 0.16 -15.80
CA GLY A 289 11.93 1.08 -16.61
C GLY A 289 11.97 0.77 -18.09
N PHE A 290 11.05 1.36 -18.85
CA PHE A 290 10.97 1.21 -20.29
C PHE A 290 10.98 -0.26 -20.76
N PRO A 291 10.07 -1.13 -20.25
CA PRO A 291 9.97 -2.52 -20.70
C PRO A 291 9.64 -2.63 -22.18
N ASP A 292 10.13 -3.68 -22.83
CA ASP A 292 9.69 -4.07 -24.18
C ASP A 292 8.40 -4.89 -24.06
N TYR A 293 7.26 -4.26 -24.24
CA TYR A 293 5.95 -4.92 -24.10
C TYR A 293 5.61 -5.92 -25.20
N GLY A 294 6.47 -6.07 -26.21
CA GLY A 294 6.27 -6.95 -27.37
C GLY A 294 5.78 -6.20 -28.62
N SER A 295 5.87 -6.87 -29.77
CA SER A 295 5.49 -6.32 -31.06
C SER A 295 3.99 -6.51 -31.31
N GLY A 296 3.35 -5.48 -31.91
CA GLY A 296 1.92 -5.55 -32.27
C GLY A 296 0.95 -5.42 -31.09
N THR A 297 1.45 -5.07 -29.90
CA THR A 297 0.62 -4.82 -28.71
C THR A 297 -0.11 -3.48 -28.78
N VAL A 298 -1.24 -3.39 -28.08
CA VAL A 298 -1.96 -2.12 -27.84
C VAL A 298 -1.36 -1.31 -26.66
N ILE A 299 -0.37 -1.89 -25.95
CA ILE A 299 0.30 -1.22 -24.82
C ILE A 299 1.28 -0.19 -25.38
N VAL A 300 1.04 1.08 -25.05
CA VAL A 300 1.86 2.18 -25.52
C VAL A 300 3.20 2.20 -24.78
N GLN A 301 4.31 2.34 -25.51
CA GLN A 301 5.63 2.54 -24.92
C GLN A 301 5.68 3.86 -24.13
N LEU A 302 6.44 3.86 -23.03
CA LEU A 302 6.64 5.03 -22.15
C LEU A 302 8.11 5.52 -22.22
N PRO A 303 8.51 6.30 -23.23
CA PRO A 303 9.91 6.75 -23.37
C PRO A 303 10.40 7.59 -22.18
N GLY A 304 9.50 8.30 -21.51
CA GLY A 304 9.80 9.07 -20.31
C GLY A 304 10.38 8.23 -19.17
N THR A 305 9.97 6.96 -19.05
CA THR A 305 10.48 6.05 -18.02
C THR A 305 11.93 5.65 -18.23
N LYS A 306 12.40 5.60 -19.50
CA LYS A 306 13.83 5.40 -19.80
C LYS A 306 14.65 6.60 -19.31
N VAL A 307 14.21 7.81 -19.64
CA VAL A 307 14.89 9.04 -19.22
C VAL A 307 14.91 9.18 -17.69
N GLU A 308 13.80 8.82 -17.04
CA GLU A 308 13.68 8.80 -15.57
C GLU A 308 14.74 7.88 -14.95
N VAL A 309 14.78 6.62 -15.39
CA VAL A 309 15.69 5.60 -14.86
C VAL A 309 17.15 5.97 -15.13
N ASP A 310 17.49 6.45 -16.33
CA ASP A 310 18.86 6.88 -16.69
C ASP A 310 19.36 8.01 -15.78
N ASN A 311 18.51 9.02 -15.52
CA ASN A 311 18.84 10.14 -14.65
C ASN A 311 19.06 9.70 -13.20
N ILE A 312 18.17 8.86 -12.69
CA ILE A 312 18.27 8.31 -11.33
C ILE A 312 19.50 7.43 -11.20
N ASN A 313 19.79 6.57 -12.20
CA ASN A 313 20.98 5.73 -12.25
C ASN A 313 22.27 6.57 -12.16
N LYS A 314 22.38 7.60 -13.00
CA LYS A 314 23.53 8.51 -12.99
C LYS A 314 23.72 9.16 -11.63
N LEU A 315 22.63 9.67 -11.05
CA LEU A 315 22.64 10.32 -9.73
C LEU A 315 23.07 9.37 -8.63
N LEU A 316 22.47 8.17 -8.56
CA LEU A 316 22.77 7.20 -7.51
C LEU A 316 24.20 6.66 -7.62
N LYS A 317 24.70 6.39 -8.84
CA LYS A 317 26.10 5.97 -9.06
C LYS A 317 27.08 7.03 -8.58
N THR A 318 26.85 8.31 -8.88
CA THR A 318 27.70 9.40 -8.39
C THR A 318 27.64 9.59 -6.88
N SER A 319 26.57 9.08 -6.24
CA SER A 319 26.37 9.08 -4.78
C SER A 319 26.88 7.78 -4.12
N GLY A 320 27.59 6.94 -4.87
CA GLY A 320 28.24 5.73 -4.36
C GLY A 320 27.33 4.49 -4.27
N PHE A 321 26.20 4.46 -4.99
CA PHE A 321 25.35 3.28 -5.08
C PHE A 321 25.84 2.30 -6.15
N GLN A 322 25.68 1.02 -5.88
CA GLN A 322 25.69 -0.04 -6.88
C GLN A 322 24.31 -0.13 -7.49
N VAL A 323 24.18 0.18 -8.77
CA VAL A 323 22.90 0.26 -9.45
C VAL A 323 22.79 -0.83 -10.50
N ALA A 324 21.79 -1.69 -10.37
CA ALA A 324 21.30 -2.56 -11.43
C ALA A 324 20.19 -1.82 -12.19
N GLU A 325 20.39 -1.62 -13.48
CA GLU A 325 19.41 -0.99 -14.38
C GLU A 325 18.83 -2.05 -15.30
N LEU A 326 17.52 -2.24 -15.24
CA LEU A 326 16.76 -3.23 -16.00
C LEU A 326 15.85 -2.49 -16.98
N THR A 327 16.19 -2.49 -18.26
CA THR A 327 15.41 -1.79 -19.28
C THR A 327 15.15 -2.69 -20.48
N GLN A 328 14.17 -2.35 -21.29
CA GLN A 328 13.78 -3.11 -22.48
C GLN A 328 13.61 -4.60 -22.13
N ARG A 329 14.31 -5.50 -22.83
CA ARG A 329 14.23 -6.96 -22.66
C ARG A 329 14.70 -7.47 -21.30
N GLU A 330 15.42 -6.65 -20.53
CA GLU A 330 15.86 -7.01 -19.18
C GLU A 330 14.82 -6.65 -18.11
N ALA A 331 13.82 -5.83 -18.44
CA ALA A 331 12.76 -5.42 -17.51
C ALA A 331 11.69 -6.52 -17.32
N THR A 332 12.13 -7.74 -17.00
CA THR A 332 11.29 -8.94 -16.86
C THR A 332 10.89 -9.19 -15.41
N GLU A 333 9.85 -10.01 -15.21
CA GLU A 333 9.47 -10.51 -13.89
C GLU A 333 10.60 -11.28 -13.21
N THR A 334 11.31 -12.16 -13.93
CA THR A 334 12.43 -12.93 -13.40
C THR A 334 13.52 -12.03 -12.84
N ASN A 335 13.89 -10.98 -13.56
CA ASN A 335 14.91 -10.04 -13.11
C ASN A 335 14.39 -9.20 -11.91
N LEU A 336 13.11 -8.84 -11.90
CA LEU A 336 12.49 -8.16 -10.75
C LEU A 336 12.45 -9.07 -9.52
N LYS A 337 12.06 -10.34 -9.68
CA LYS A 337 12.07 -11.36 -8.60
C LYS A 337 13.49 -11.60 -8.05
N SER A 338 14.52 -11.36 -8.86
CA SER A 338 15.92 -11.48 -8.44
C SER A 338 16.49 -10.24 -7.73
N ALA A 339 15.76 -9.12 -7.67
CA ALA A 339 16.19 -7.84 -7.09
C ALA A 339 16.30 -7.84 -5.56
N ARG A 340 16.73 -8.95 -4.98
CA ARG A 340 16.88 -9.15 -3.53
C ARG A 340 17.95 -8.23 -2.95
N LYS A 341 17.74 -7.76 -1.71
CA LYS A 341 18.71 -6.94 -0.94
C LYS A 341 19.05 -5.58 -1.57
N ALA A 342 18.21 -5.07 -2.46
CA ALA A 342 18.30 -3.69 -2.90
C ALA A 342 17.71 -2.77 -1.83
N SER A 343 18.44 -1.74 -1.39
CA SER A 343 17.90 -0.72 -0.49
C SER A 343 16.81 0.12 -1.18
N ILE A 344 16.94 0.26 -2.50
CA ILE A 344 15.98 1.00 -3.33
C ILE A 344 15.53 0.09 -4.48
N LEU A 345 14.22 -0.08 -4.61
CA LEU A 345 13.59 -0.69 -5.76
C LEU A 345 12.70 0.36 -6.44
N HIS A 346 13.08 0.79 -7.64
CA HIS A 346 12.32 1.76 -8.42
C HIS A 346 11.80 1.09 -9.68
N ILE A 347 10.49 1.16 -9.91
CA ILE A 347 9.80 0.53 -11.04
C ILE A 347 8.98 1.58 -11.78
N ALA A 348 9.43 1.92 -13.00
CA ALA A 348 8.80 2.90 -13.88
C ALA A 348 8.19 2.21 -15.10
N THR A 349 6.88 1.97 -15.07
CA THR A 349 6.15 1.21 -16.10
C THR A 349 4.66 1.55 -16.10
N HIS A 350 3.84 0.80 -16.87
CA HIS A 350 2.39 0.83 -16.71
C HIS A 350 1.95 0.07 -15.47
N GLY A 351 1.06 0.68 -14.68
CA GLY A 351 0.28 0.02 -13.64
C GLY A 351 -1.19 -0.08 -14.03
N TYR A 352 -1.89 -1.02 -13.43
CA TYR A 352 -3.34 -1.13 -13.58
C TYR A 352 -4.03 -1.50 -12.27
N PHE A 353 -5.27 -1.04 -12.15
CA PHE A 353 -6.22 -1.49 -11.14
C PHE A 353 -7.62 -1.68 -11.74
N LEU A 354 -8.19 -2.85 -11.56
CA LEU A 354 -9.49 -3.25 -12.10
C LEU A 354 -10.57 -3.13 -11.03
N LYS A 355 -11.26 -2.04 -11.07
CA LYS A 355 -12.34 -1.75 -10.12
C LYS A 355 -13.57 -2.64 -10.37
N ASP A 356 -13.87 -2.93 -11.63
CA ASP A 356 -15.02 -3.71 -12.09
C ASP A 356 -14.55 -4.77 -13.09
N VAL A 357 -14.56 -6.01 -12.65
CA VAL A 357 -14.04 -7.14 -13.43
C VAL A 357 -14.96 -7.47 -14.62
N GLU A 358 -16.27 -7.16 -14.53
CA GLU A 358 -17.24 -7.49 -15.58
C GLU A 358 -17.16 -6.56 -16.80
N LYS A 359 -16.61 -5.34 -16.61
CA LYS A 359 -16.51 -4.31 -17.65
C LYS A 359 -15.13 -4.18 -18.26
N ALA A 360 -14.15 -4.91 -17.76
CA ALA A 360 -12.81 -4.85 -18.28
C ALA A 360 -12.71 -5.63 -19.58
N SER A 361 -12.41 -4.94 -20.68
CA SER A 361 -11.90 -5.59 -21.89
C SER A 361 -10.47 -6.02 -21.61
N TRP A 362 -10.29 -7.30 -21.30
CA TRP A 362 -9.04 -7.84 -20.84
C TRP A 362 -8.04 -8.09 -21.97
N PRO A 363 -6.81 -7.65 -21.81
CA PRO A 363 -5.63 -8.45 -22.07
C PRO A 363 -4.58 -8.24 -20.97
N ILE A 364 -4.76 -8.81 -19.75
CA ILE A 364 -3.84 -8.52 -18.66
C ILE A 364 -3.30 -9.79 -17.99
N GLY A 365 -3.19 -10.89 -18.73
CA GLY A 365 -2.53 -12.09 -18.21
C GLY A 365 -3.22 -12.80 -17.05
N VAL A 366 -4.45 -12.37 -16.65
CA VAL A 366 -5.27 -13.01 -15.60
C VAL A 366 -6.70 -13.14 -16.09
N HIS A 367 -7.30 -14.31 -15.97
CA HIS A 367 -8.69 -14.52 -16.39
C HIS A 367 -9.70 -13.96 -15.37
N ALA A 368 -10.82 -13.44 -15.87
CA ALA A 368 -11.86 -12.81 -15.07
C ALA A 368 -12.41 -13.71 -13.96
N ASP A 369 -12.49 -15.03 -14.21
CA ASP A 369 -13.00 -16.02 -13.25
C ASP A 369 -12.23 -16.03 -11.92
N TYR A 370 -10.93 -15.78 -11.97
CA TYR A 370 -10.09 -15.74 -10.76
C TYR A 370 -10.00 -14.33 -10.17
N ALA A 371 -9.99 -13.30 -11.01
CA ALA A 371 -9.93 -11.92 -10.54
C ALA A 371 -11.19 -11.49 -9.79
N LYS A 372 -12.36 -12.12 -10.06
CA LYS A 372 -13.60 -11.91 -9.28
C LYS A 372 -13.42 -12.31 -7.82
N ASP A 373 -12.78 -13.43 -7.59
CA ASP A 373 -12.66 -14.05 -6.27
C ASP A 373 -11.39 -13.60 -5.52
N ASN A 374 -10.35 -13.16 -6.24
CA ASN A 374 -9.09 -12.74 -5.66
C ASN A 374 -8.73 -11.30 -6.06
N VAL A 375 -8.90 -10.38 -5.10
CA VAL A 375 -8.66 -8.94 -5.28
C VAL A 375 -7.19 -8.63 -5.64
N LEU A 376 -6.24 -9.45 -5.18
CA LEU A 376 -4.81 -9.27 -5.46
C LEU A 376 -4.44 -9.52 -6.92
N LEU A 377 -5.33 -10.17 -7.68
CA LEU A 377 -5.19 -10.34 -9.12
C LEU A 377 -5.71 -9.13 -9.93
N ARG A 378 -6.39 -8.19 -9.27
CA ARG A 378 -6.99 -7.01 -9.92
C ARG A 378 -6.03 -5.83 -10.11
N SER A 379 -4.83 -5.93 -9.60
CA SER A 379 -3.82 -4.88 -9.76
C SER A 379 -2.45 -5.49 -10.04
N GLY A 380 -1.66 -4.77 -10.82
CA GLY A 380 -0.33 -5.25 -11.21
C GLY A 380 0.45 -4.22 -12.01
N LEU A 381 1.65 -4.63 -12.39
CA LEU A 381 2.62 -3.88 -13.19
C LEU A 381 2.86 -4.60 -14.51
N MET A 382 2.98 -3.85 -15.60
CA MET A 382 3.27 -4.39 -16.93
C MET A 382 4.78 -4.37 -17.16
N LEU A 383 5.34 -5.53 -17.47
CA LEU A 383 6.77 -5.74 -17.69
C LEU A 383 7.00 -6.21 -19.12
N THR A 384 8.24 -6.59 -19.43
CA THR A 384 8.61 -7.10 -20.76
C THR A 384 7.79 -8.33 -21.13
N GLY A 385 7.18 -8.30 -22.31
CA GLY A 385 6.30 -9.36 -22.80
C GLY A 385 4.81 -9.18 -22.45
N ALA A 386 4.43 -8.14 -21.66
CA ALA A 386 3.05 -7.93 -21.22
C ALA A 386 2.02 -7.88 -22.36
N GLY A 387 2.39 -7.39 -23.52
CA GLY A 387 1.51 -7.35 -24.69
C GLY A 387 1.25 -8.71 -25.33
N GLU A 388 2.02 -9.70 -24.98
CA GLU A 388 1.92 -11.09 -25.45
C GLU A 388 1.25 -12.01 -24.42
N ALA A 389 0.87 -11.47 -23.27
CA ALA A 389 0.37 -12.22 -22.12
C ALA A 389 -0.85 -13.11 -22.39
N ASN A 390 -1.58 -12.85 -23.47
CA ASN A 390 -2.76 -13.63 -23.92
C ASN A 390 -2.55 -14.28 -25.30
N SER A 391 -1.30 -14.36 -25.79
CA SER A 391 -1.04 -15.03 -27.07
C SER A 391 -1.13 -16.56 -26.92
N ALA A 392 -1.66 -17.23 -27.93
CA ALA A 392 -1.70 -18.70 -28.00
C ALA A 392 -0.30 -19.38 -27.95
N ALA A 393 0.76 -18.59 -27.94
CA ALA A 393 2.14 -19.05 -27.85
C ALA A 393 2.65 -19.22 -26.41
N GLN A 394 1.87 -18.77 -25.39
CA GLN A 394 2.24 -19.00 -23.99
C GLN A 394 2.05 -20.48 -23.63
N THR A 395 3.09 -21.10 -23.13
CA THR A 395 3.02 -22.44 -22.56
C THR A 395 2.52 -22.35 -21.12
N LEU A 396 1.78 -23.37 -20.67
CA LEU A 396 1.27 -23.50 -19.28
C LEU A 396 2.37 -23.36 -18.19
N ASP A 397 3.61 -23.47 -18.59
CA ASP A 397 4.79 -23.37 -17.69
C ASP A 397 5.38 -21.96 -17.57
N SER A 398 4.83 -20.95 -18.26
CA SER A 398 5.42 -19.62 -18.22
C SER A 398 4.89 -18.80 -17.06
N SER A 399 5.59 -18.84 -15.93
CA SER A 399 5.43 -17.91 -14.81
C SER A 399 5.88 -16.47 -15.11
N ASN A 400 6.36 -16.22 -16.35
CA ASN A 400 6.81 -14.93 -16.86
C ASN A 400 5.95 -14.51 -18.04
N ASN A 401 4.75 -14.02 -17.75
CA ASN A 401 3.83 -13.53 -18.77
C ASN A 401 3.94 -12.01 -19.01
N GLY A 402 4.89 -11.35 -18.37
CA GLY A 402 5.07 -9.90 -18.43
C GLY A 402 4.15 -9.11 -17.51
N ILE A 403 3.36 -9.79 -16.66
CA ILE A 403 2.43 -9.14 -15.73
C ILE A 403 2.79 -9.52 -14.29
N MET A 404 3.33 -8.59 -13.54
CA MET A 404 3.54 -8.76 -12.09
C MET A 404 2.27 -8.35 -11.35
N THR A 405 1.42 -9.30 -10.99
CA THR A 405 0.22 -9.06 -10.18
C THR A 405 0.58 -8.72 -8.73
N SER A 406 -0.35 -8.12 -7.98
CA SER A 406 -0.15 -7.94 -6.53
C SER A 406 -0.03 -9.27 -5.80
N TYR A 407 -0.66 -10.34 -6.30
CA TYR A 407 -0.54 -11.68 -5.75
C TYR A 407 0.90 -12.22 -5.86
N GLU A 408 1.60 -11.95 -6.96
CA GLU A 408 3.01 -12.30 -7.16
C GLU A 408 3.95 -11.38 -6.39
N ALA A 409 3.69 -10.08 -6.41
CA ALA A 409 4.52 -9.09 -5.74
C ALA A 409 4.62 -9.33 -4.22
N MET A 410 3.59 -9.93 -3.59
CA MET A 410 3.64 -10.37 -2.19
C MET A 410 4.72 -11.41 -1.90
N ASN A 411 5.18 -12.14 -2.90
CA ASN A 411 6.15 -13.22 -2.76
C ASN A 411 7.60 -12.75 -2.98
N LEU A 412 7.81 -11.47 -3.29
CA LEU A 412 9.14 -10.89 -3.40
C LEU A 412 9.86 -10.93 -2.04
N ASP A 413 11.18 -11.03 -2.05
CA ASP A 413 12.02 -10.91 -0.86
C ASP A 413 12.61 -9.49 -0.82
N LEU A 414 11.87 -8.57 -0.20
CA LEU A 414 12.24 -7.16 -0.06
C LEU A 414 12.71 -6.81 1.35
N LYS A 415 13.06 -7.81 2.15
CA LYS A 415 13.61 -7.56 3.49
C LYS A 415 14.88 -6.72 3.41
N GLY A 416 14.85 -5.56 4.08
CA GLY A 416 15.93 -4.57 4.05
C GLY A 416 15.88 -3.64 2.83
N THR A 417 14.76 -3.61 2.11
CA THR A 417 14.46 -2.59 1.11
C THR A 417 13.86 -1.38 1.80
N ASP A 418 14.63 -0.29 1.87
CA ASP A 418 14.22 0.94 2.55
C ASP A 418 13.08 1.64 1.83
N LEU A 419 13.04 1.53 0.50
CA LEU A 419 12.03 2.20 -0.32
C LEU A 419 11.72 1.44 -1.61
N VAL A 420 10.44 1.23 -1.86
CA VAL A 420 9.90 0.87 -3.17
C VAL A 420 9.24 2.10 -3.80
N VAL A 421 9.58 2.41 -5.05
CA VAL A 421 8.93 3.47 -5.83
C VAL A 421 8.20 2.84 -7.00
N LEU A 422 6.89 2.99 -7.03
CA LEU A 422 6.04 2.58 -8.14
C LEU A 422 5.69 3.80 -9.00
N SER A 423 6.61 4.14 -9.91
CA SER A 423 6.44 5.23 -10.87
C SER A 423 5.55 4.76 -12.03
N ALA A 424 4.26 4.53 -11.72
CA ALA A 424 3.25 3.99 -12.63
C ALA A 424 1.86 4.51 -12.26
N CYS A 425 0.90 4.41 -13.18
CA CYS A 425 -0.46 4.91 -12.95
C CYS A 425 -1.24 4.06 -11.93
N GLU A 426 -2.00 4.73 -11.05
CA GLU A 426 -3.01 4.09 -10.18
C GLU A 426 -2.47 2.99 -9.26
N THR A 427 -1.16 2.98 -8.96
CA THR A 427 -0.50 1.94 -8.17
C THR A 427 -0.87 1.95 -6.69
N GLY A 428 -1.35 3.07 -6.18
CA GLY A 428 -1.89 3.19 -4.82
C GLY A 428 -3.38 2.81 -4.71
N LEU A 429 -4.02 2.48 -5.82
CA LEU A 429 -5.41 2.04 -5.82
C LEU A 429 -5.52 0.52 -5.57
N GLY A 430 -6.66 0.14 -5.01
CA GLY A 430 -7.01 -1.24 -4.71
C GLY A 430 -8.38 -1.30 -4.07
N GLU A 431 -8.81 -2.48 -3.70
CA GLU A 431 -10.02 -2.62 -2.88
C GLU A 431 -9.73 -2.16 -1.45
N VAL A 432 -10.45 -1.14 -1.00
CA VAL A 432 -10.28 -0.61 0.36
C VAL A 432 -11.12 -1.43 1.33
N LYS A 433 -10.46 -2.15 2.24
CA LYS A 433 -11.12 -2.87 3.34
C LYS A 433 -10.95 -2.12 4.64
N ALA A 434 -12.07 -1.83 5.32
CA ALA A 434 -12.06 -1.10 6.58
C ALA A 434 -11.16 -1.78 7.61
N GLY A 435 -10.22 -1.03 8.17
CA GLY A 435 -9.27 -1.54 9.14
C GLY A 435 -8.11 -2.36 8.60
N GLU A 436 -8.13 -2.75 7.33
CA GLU A 436 -7.06 -3.54 6.69
C GLU A 436 -6.29 -2.76 5.61
N GLY A 437 -6.79 -1.56 5.24
CA GLY A 437 -6.15 -0.72 4.22
C GLY A 437 -6.50 -1.12 2.79
N VAL A 438 -5.56 -0.86 1.88
CA VAL A 438 -5.73 -1.08 0.43
C VAL A 438 -5.20 -2.45 0.03
N TYR A 439 -6.05 -3.27 -0.56
CA TYR A 439 -5.69 -4.56 -1.17
C TYR A 439 -5.28 -4.32 -2.62
N GLY A 440 -4.00 -4.31 -2.87
CA GLY A 440 -3.38 -4.05 -4.16
C GLY A 440 -1.85 -4.06 -4.05
N LEU A 441 -1.18 -3.37 -4.96
CA LEU A 441 0.28 -3.29 -5.00
C LEU A 441 0.88 -2.74 -3.70
N GLN A 442 0.25 -1.73 -3.07
CA GLN A 442 0.69 -1.19 -1.78
C GLN A 442 0.89 -2.32 -0.75
N ARG A 443 -0.18 -3.09 -0.49
CA ARG A 443 -0.15 -4.20 0.46
C ARG A 443 0.89 -5.25 0.07
N ALA A 444 0.97 -5.56 -1.22
CA ALA A 444 1.86 -6.59 -1.73
C ALA A 444 3.32 -6.29 -1.43
N PHE A 445 3.79 -5.09 -1.74
CA PHE A 445 5.18 -4.70 -1.50
C PHE A 445 5.51 -4.54 0.00
N LEU A 446 4.56 -4.09 0.82
CA LEU A 446 4.75 -4.04 2.28
C LEU A 446 4.81 -5.44 2.90
N VAL A 447 3.97 -6.39 2.45
CA VAL A 447 4.05 -7.81 2.87
C VAL A 447 5.38 -8.43 2.47
N ALA A 448 5.88 -8.10 1.26
CA ALA A 448 7.18 -8.54 0.77
C ALA A 448 8.36 -8.02 1.59
N GLY A 449 8.15 -7.02 2.46
CA GLY A 449 9.15 -6.51 3.42
C GLY A 449 9.70 -5.12 3.14
N ALA A 450 9.11 -4.35 2.22
CA ALA A 450 9.47 -2.95 2.01
C ALA A 450 9.16 -2.11 3.25
N GLU A 451 10.08 -1.20 3.64
CA GLU A 451 9.89 -0.30 4.79
C GLU A 451 9.05 0.94 4.44
N ALA A 452 9.06 1.35 3.18
CA ALA A 452 8.22 2.43 2.66
C ALA A 452 7.91 2.22 1.19
N ILE A 453 6.81 2.82 0.74
CA ILE A 453 6.39 2.78 -0.65
C ILE A 453 5.93 4.14 -1.14
N ILE A 454 6.40 4.55 -2.33
CA ILE A 454 5.83 5.68 -3.10
C ILE A 454 4.93 5.09 -4.20
N MET A 455 3.71 5.61 -4.31
CA MET A 455 2.70 5.11 -5.23
C MET A 455 1.75 6.23 -5.68
N SER A 456 1.10 6.07 -6.83
CA SER A 456 0.19 7.06 -7.40
C SER A 456 -1.28 6.77 -7.11
N LEU A 457 -2.08 7.81 -6.88
CA LEU A 457 -3.52 7.73 -6.62
C LEU A 457 -4.39 7.91 -7.88
N TRP A 458 -3.80 8.37 -8.98
CA TRP A 458 -4.47 8.55 -10.28
C TRP A 458 -3.48 8.47 -11.43
N LYS A 459 -4.00 8.54 -12.65
CA LYS A 459 -3.17 8.58 -13.86
C LYS A 459 -2.27 9.80 -13.85
N VAL A 460 -0.98 9.56 -14.05
CA VAL A 460 0.08 10.56 -13.97
C VAL A 460 0.47 11.07 -15.35
N ASP A 461 1.06 12.26 -15.37
CA ASP A 461 1.70 12.85 -16.54
C ASP A 461 3.17 12.44 -16.54
N ASP A 462 3.67 11.90 -17.66
CA ASP A 462 5.02 11.34 -17.75
C ASP A 462 6.12 12.36 -17.44
N GLU A 463 5.99 13.60 -17.98
CA GLU A 463 7.00 14.66 -17.78
C GLU A 463 7.00 15.16 -16.33
N ALA A 464 5.81 15.37 -15.76
CA ALA A 464 5.68 15.75 -14.36
C ALA A 464 6.21 14.68 -13.42
N THR A 465 5.96 13.40 -13.73
CA THR A 465 6.43 12.25 -12.94
C THR A 465 7.95 12.15 -12.98
N GLN A 466 8.54 12.22 -14.18
CA GLN A 466 9.98 12.23 -14.36
C GLN A 466 10.65 13.36 -13.56
N LEU A 467 10.10 14.57 -13.62
CA LEU A 467 10.63 15.70 -12.88
C LEU A 467 10.48 15.52 -11.36
N LEU A 468 9.34 15.01 -10.90
CA LEU A 468 9.11 14.71 -9.48
C LEU A 468 10.13 13.71 -8.95
N MET A 469 10.33 12.59 -9.66
CA MET A 469 11.22 11.52 -9.21
C MET A 469 12.70 11.98 -9.25
N ASN A 470 13.12 12.69 -10.30
CA ASN A 470 14.45 13.28 -10.36
C ASN A 470 14.71 14.24 -9.20
N ASN A 471 13.78 15.14 -8.90
CA ASN A 471 13.86 16.04 -7.76
C ASN A 471 13.88 15.29 -6.43
N PHE A 472 13.04 14.28 -6.28
CA PHE A 472 13.00 13.44 -5.07
C PHE A 472 14.36 12.81 -4.77
N TYR A 473 14.93 12.08 -5.73
CA TYR A 473 16.23 11.44 -5.52
C TYR A 473 17.36 12.45 -5.29
N ALA A 474 17.36 13.56 -6.03
CA ALA A 474 18.34 14.64 -5.84
C ALA A 474 18.26 15.26 -4.43
N ASN A 475 17.05 15.48 -3.93
CA ASN A 475 16.82 15.97 -2.58
C ASN A 475 17.18 14.90 -1.52
N TRP A 476 16.86 13.63 -1.76
CA TRP A 476 17.11 12.56 -0.80
C TRP A 476 18.62 12.32 -0.60
N VAL A 477 19.40 12.32 -1.68
CA VAL A 477 20.87 12.25 -1.60
C VAL A 477 21.44 13.40 -0.75
N LYS A 478 20.86 14.61 -0.85
CA LYS A 478 21.32 15.79 -0.09
C LYS A 478 20.86 15.80 1.37
N THR A 479 19.60 15.45 1.62
CA THR A 479 18.98 15.57 2.94
C THR A 479 19.17 14.33 3.80
N ASN A 480 19.39 13.18 3.18
CA ASN A 480 19.37 11.86 3.81
C ASN A 480 18.06 11.57 4.58
N ASP A 481 16.95 12.21 4.18
CA ASP A 481 15.62 12.07 4.76
C ASP A 481 14.59 11.96 3.63
N ARG A 482 14.04 10.76 3.42
CA ARG A 482 13.13 10.47 2.30
C ARG A 482 11.83 11.26 2.36
N GLN A 483 11.27 11.45 3.56
CA GLN A 483 10.00 12.18 3.75
C GLN A 483 10.17 13.65 3.41
N LYS A 484 11.21 14.28 3.94
CA LYS A 484 11.56 15.67 3.63
C LYS A 484 11.87 15.85 2.15
N ALA A 485 12.65 14.93 1.57
CA ALA A 485 13.03 14.97 0.15
C ALA A 485 11.82 14.87 -0.77
N PHE A 486 10.87 13.98 -0.44
CA PHE A 486 9.67 13.79 -1.24
C PHE A 486 8.74 15.01 -1.18
N LYS A 487 8.50 15.54 0.01
CA LYS A 487 7.74 16.79 0.18
C LYS A 487 8.38 17.95 -0.58
N GLN A 488 9.69 18.11 -0.50
CA GLN A 488 10.42 19.13 -1.24
C GLN A 488 10.29 18.96 -2.76
N ALA A 489 10.33 17.73 -3.26
CA ALA A 489 10.14 17.46 -4.69
C ALA A 489 8.73 17.86 -5.16
N GLN A 490 7.70 17.55 -4.37
CA GLN A 490 6.33 18.00 -4.66
C GLN A 490 6.21 19.54 -4.65
N GLN A 491 6.83 20.21 -3.69
CA GLN A 491 6.85 21.68 -3.61
C GLN A 491 7.60 22.32 -4.79
N GLN A 492 8.72 21.72 -5.23
CA GLN A 492 9.48 22.17 -6.41
C GLN A 492 8.64 22.01 -7.67
N LEU A 493 7.91 20.91 -7.82
CA LEU A 493 7.02 20.69 -8.95
C LEU A 493 5.83 21.69 -8.93
N MET A 494 5.23 21.92 -7.76
CA MET A 494 4.17 22.91 -7.54
C MET A 494 4.62 24.33 -7.91
N ALA A 495 5.88 24.68 -7.70
CA ALA A 495 6.45 25.98 -8.05
C ALA A 495 6.71 26.17 -9.57
N THR A 496 6.63 25.09 -10.36
CA THR A 496 6.80 25.13 -11.81
C THR A 496 5.49 25.56 -12.48
N GLU A 497 5.50 26.61 -13.29
CA GLU A 497 4.27 27.17 -13.90
C GLU A 497 3.45 26.12 -14.67
N LYS A 498 4.12 25.25 -15.42
CA LYS A 498 3.48 24.15 -16.17
C LYS A 498 2.78 23.14 -15.28
N PHE A 499 3.30 22.87 -14.07
CA PHE A 499 2.88 21.76 -13.20
C PHE A 499 2.31 22.22 -11.85
N LYS A 500 1.91 23.48 -11.72
CA LYS A 500 1.39 24.06 -10.48
C LYS A 500 0.05 23.48 -10.01
N ALA A 501 -0.70 22.83 -10.91
CA ALA A 501 -1.97 22.20 -10.53
C ALA A 501 -1.75 20.92 -9.68
N PRO A 502 -2.56 20.70 -8.63
CA PRO A 502 -2.43 19.52 -7.76
C PRO A 502 -2.47 18.17 -8.48
N LEU A 503 -3.11 18.07 -9.66
CA LEU A 503 -3.08 16.90 -10.52
C LEU A 503 -1.65 16.36 -10.71
N TYR A 504 -0.66 17.22 -10.86
CA TYR A 504 0.71 16.86 -11.19
C TYR A 504 1.54 16.50 -9.94
N TRP A 505 1.65 17.42 -8.99
CA TRP A 505 2.51 17.23 -7.82
C TRP A 505 1.88 16.43 -6.70
N GLY A 506 0.54 16.34 -6.66
CA GLY A 506 -0.21 15.60 -5.67
C GLY A 506 -0.52 14.15 -6.05
N ALA A 507 -0.12 13.69 -7.25
CA ALA A 507 -0.46 12.36 -7.73
C ALA A 507 0.15 11.24 -6.87
N PHE A 508 1.33 11.45 -6.36
CA PHE A 508 2.04 10.45 -5.56
C PHE A 508 1.93 10.71 -4.07
N VAL A 509 1.86 9.63 -3.32
CA VAL A 509 1.93 9.59 -1.85
C VAL A 509 3.01 8.62 -1.40
N MET A 510 3.59 8.86 -0.22
CA MET A 510 4.53 7.95 0.42
C MET A 510 3.88 7.38 1.67
N MET A 511 3.89 6.05 1.81
CA MET A 511 3.42 5.31 2.99
C MET A 511 4.63 4.67 3.68
N GLU A 512 4.73 4.84 4.99
CA GLU A 512 5.67 4.14 5.86
C GLU A 512 5.00 2.90 6.48
N ASP A 513 5.80 1.84 6.71
CA ASP A 513 5.37 0.59 7.34
C ASP A 513 5.79 0.51 8.81
#